data_93489c4583c1f66bca1958d09c9e239f
#
_entry.id   93489c4583c1f66bca1958d09c9e239f
#
_cell.length_a   1.000
_cell.length_b   1.000
_cell.length_c   1.000
_cell.angle_alpha   90.00
_cell.angle_beta   90.00
_cell.angle_gamma   90.00
#
_symmetry.space_group_name_H-M   'P 1'
#
loop_
_entity.id
_entity.type
_entity.pdbx_description
1 polymer ?
#
loop_
_entity_poly.entity_id
_entity_poly.type
_entity_poly.pdbx_seq_one_letter_code
_entity_poly.pdbx_strand_id
1 'polypeptide(L)'
;MKRLDFKNKVVIITGASSGIGKEIARQLISNYGCTVYAIARNEARLNTVRDELGEGYITYPMDVSVKENWLNFADFLKSNEVCVDILINCAGILPKFATLQNTEIEEYERALSINYLAQVYACKIILPLINNGGAIVNIASASALCPFSLVSGYTASKSAIHNFSMSIAQEIKSVSVSSVCCGFVKTDIMKNQEMNDKEARLIKHFSADCEKTAKKILRRVKRRKKRIVTGFDGHFMSFMYRAFPKFTPKFISWFLRKSGLNIFNN
;
A
#
# COMPACT_ATOMS: atom_id res chain seq x y z
N MET A 1 11.17 -17.85 12.58
CA MET A 1 12.17 -16.91 11.98
C MET A 1 12.56 -15.85 13.01
N LYS A 2 13.86 -15.50 13.10
CA LYS A 2 14.35 -14.37 13.92
C LYS A 2 13.70 -13.04 13.44
N ARG A 3 13.75 -11.98 14.26
CA ARG A 3 13.29 -10.64 13.86
C ARG A 3 14.05 -10.19 12.61
N LEU A 4 13.37 -9.50 11.69
CA LEU A 4 14.00 -8.91 10.51
C LEU A 4 14.91 -7.76 10.95
N ASP A 5 16.16 -7.75 10.48
CA ASP A 5 17.05 -6.61 10.63
C ASP A 5 16.98 -5.74 9.38
N PHE A 6 16.89 -4.43 9.55
CA PHE A 6 16.84 -3.47 8.43
C PHE A 6 18.20 -2.86 8.12
N LYS A 7 19.21 -3.03 9.01
CA LYS A 7 20.51 -2.35 8.87
C LYS A 7 21.18 -2.69 7.53
N ASN A 8 21.50 -1.67 6.75
CA ASN A 8 22.19 -1.74 5.45
C ASN A 8 21.50 -2.68 4.44
N LYS A 9 20.17 -2.77 4.47
CA LYS A 9 19.41 -3.64 3.59
C LYS A 9 19.07 -2.97 2.25
N VAL A 10 19.01 -3.78 1.19
CA VAL A 10 18.52 -3.37 -0.13
C VAL A 10 17.01 -3.58 -0.17
N VAL A 11 16.27 -2.50 -0.40
CA VAL A 11 14.81 -2.48 -0.35
C VAL A 11 14.23 -1.95 -1.65
N ILE A 12 13.28 -2.66 -2.24
CA ILE A 12 12.48 -2.16 -3.37
C ILE A 12 11.17 -1.62 -2.80
N ILE A 13 10.81 -0.38 -3.19
CA ILE A 13 9.55 0.24 -2.76
C ILE A 13 8.81 0.80 -3.97
N THR A 14 7.61 0.30 -4.25
CA THR A 14 6.72 0.89 -5.25
C THR A 14 5.86 2.01 -4.64
N GLY A 15 5.51 3.03 -5.43
CA GLY A 15 4.80 4.21 -4.92
C GLY A 15 5.67 5.05 -3.97
N ALA A 16 6.99 5.02 -4.16
CA ALA A 16 7.96 5.65 -3.27
C ALA A 16 8.03 7.18 -3.40
N SER A 17 7.42 7.78 -4.43
CA SER A 17 7.47 9.23 -4.68
C SER A 17 6.52 10.07 -3.80
N SER A 18 5.67 9.44 -2.98
CA SER A 18 4.72 10.16 -2.10
C SER A 18 4.19 9.28 -0.95
N GLY A 19 3.48 9.90 -0.02
CA GLY A 19 2.69 9.24 1.00
C GLY A 19 3.46 8.20 1.83
N ILE A 20 2.84 7.04 2.05
CA ILE A 20 3.38 5.96 2.89
C ILE A 20 4.69 5.41 2.30
N GLY A 21 4.78 5.24 0.97
CA GLY A 21 5.97 4.70 0.32
C GLY A 21 7.19 5.61 0.49
N LYS A 22 7.04 6.93 0.25
CA LYS A 22 8.08 7.94 0.50
C LYS A 22 8.52 7.91 1.97
N GLU A 23 7.57 7.88 2.88
CA GLU A 23 7.85 7.95 4.31
C GLU A 23 8.55 6.67 4.84
N ILE A 24 8.18 5.50 4.32
CA ILE A 24 8.89 4.25 4.60
C ILE A 24 10.33 4.33 4.07
N ALA A 25 10.54 4.82 2.83
CA ALA A 25 11.87 5.01 2.26
C ALA A 25 12.71 5.92 3.14
N ARG A 26 12.18 7.09 3.53
CA ARG A 26 12.85 8.04 4.42
C ARG A 26 13.31 7.37 5.72
N GLN A 27 12.41 6.66 6.40
CA GLN A 27 12.76 6.01 7.68
C GLN A 27 13.77 4.87 7.52
N LEU A 28 13.72 4.11 6.43
CA LEU A 28 14.68 3.04 6.16
C LEU A 28 16.07 3.59 5.86
N ILE A 29 16.17 4.64 5.06
CA ILE A 29 17.45 5.30 4.75
C ILE A 29 18.01 5.96 6.00
N SER A 30 17.25 6.88 6.62
CA SER A 30 17.76 7.71 7.72
C SER A 30 18.07 6.92 9.00
N ASN A 31 17.28 5.87 9.31
CA ASN A 31 17.43 5.16 10.60
C ASN A 31 18.24 3.86 10.49
N TYR A 32 18.40 3.32 9.27
CA TYR A 32 18.99 1.98 9.09
C TYR A 32 20.06 1.93 7.99
N GLY A 33 20.32 3.03 7.27
CA GLY A 33 21.30 3.06 6.18
C GLY A 33 20.94 2.15 5.01
N CYS A 34 19.63 1.95 4.76
CA CYS A 34 19.18 1.12 3.65
C CYS A 34 19.46 1.78 2.29
N THR A 35 19.69 0.95 1.27
CA THR A 35 19.60 1.35 -0.13
C THR A 35 18.19 1.05 -0.62
N VAL A 36 17.47 2.07 -1.11
CA VAL A 36 16.08 1.96 -1.55
C VAL A 36 15.98 2.15 -3.06
N TYR A 37 15.61 1.11 -3.79
CA TYR A 37 15.17 1.22 -5.19
C TYR A 37 13.72 1.72 -5.20
N ALA A 38 13.56 2.98 -5.53
CA ALA A 38 12.32 3.73 -5.45
C ALA A 38 11.59 3.73 -6.79
N ILE A 39 10.44 3.07 -6.85
CA ILE A 39 9.69 2.88 -8.09
C ILE A 39 8.43 3.74 -8.07
N ALA A 40 8.24 4.56 -9.10
CA ALA A 40 7.02 5.28 -9.42
C ALA A 40 7.03 5.73 -10.89
N ARG A 41 5.88 6.15 -11.44
CA ARG A 41 5.78 6.63 -12.82
C ARG A 41 6.36 8.03 -13.04
N ASN A 42 6.22 8.90 -12.04
CA ASN A 42 6.63 10.30 -12.15
C ASN A 42 8.09 10.46 -11.72
N GLU A 43 8.97 10.54 -12.71
CA GLU A 43 10.41 10.68 -12.53
C GLU A 43 10.79 11.98 -11.82
N ALA A 44 10.16 13.11 -12.16
CA ALA A 44 10.45 14.39 -11.52
C ALA A 44 10.16 14.35 -10.00
N ARG A 45 9.05 13.69 -9.58
CA ARG A 45 8.77 13.48 -8.16
C ARG A 45 9.76 12.53 -7.49
N LEU A 46 10.21 11.47 -8.18
CA LEU A 46 11.25 10.60 -7.65
C LEU A 46 12.55 11.37 -7.42
N ASN A 47 12.96 12.19 -8.39
CA ASN A 47 14.16 13.00 -8.32
C ASN A 47 14.08 14.02 -7.16
N THR A 48 12.93 14.71 -6.98
CA THR A 48 12.72 15.59 -5.82
C THR A 48 12.93 14.84 -4.49
N VAL A 49 12.42 13.60 -4.37
CA VAL A 49 12.61 12.81 -3.14
C VAL A 49 14.05 12.34 -2.99
N ARG A 50 14.73 11.99 -4.08
CA ARG A 50 16.17 11.67 -4.06
C ARG A 50 17.00 12.83 -3.55
N ASP A 51 16.71 14.05 -4.04
CA ASP A 51 17.42 15.26 -3.62
C ASP A 51 17.21 15.57 -2.11
N GLU A 52 16.05 15.16 -1.56
CA GLU A 52 15.78 15.24 -0.11
C GLU A 52 16.48 14.14 0.72
N LEU A 53 16.57 12.92 0.19
CA LEU A 53 17.00 11.73 0.96
C LEU A 53 18.44 11.28 0.69
N GLY A 54 19.06 11.79 -0.38
CA GLY A 54 20.44 11.52 -0.75
C GLY A 54 20.66 10.18 -1.46
N GLU A 55 21.92 9.75 -1.53
CA GLU A 55 22.39 8.61 -2.34
C GLU A 55 21.75 7.26 -2.01
N GLY A 56 21.23 7.10 -0.80
CA GLY A 56 20.50 5.88 -0.41
C GLY A 56 19.17 5.68 -1.15
N TYR A 57 18.69 6.68 -1.93
CA TYR A 57 17.45 6.63 -2.68
C TYR A 57 17.72 6.57 -4.18
N ILE A 58 17.65 5.37 -4.75
CA ILE A 58 17.90 5.11 -6.17
C ILE A 58 16.56 5.16 -6.93
N THR A 59 16.42 6.08 -7.86
CA THR A 59 15.18 6.24 -8.64
C THR A 59 15.11 5.22 -9.78
N TYR A 60 13.95 4.58 -9.93
CA TYR A 60 13.65 3.72 -11.08
C TYR A 60 12.25 4.02 -11.60
N PRO A 61 12.12 4.93 -12.59
CA PRO A 61 10.82 5.30 -13.16
C PRO A 61 10.23 4.15 -13.96
N MET A 62 9.06 3.64 -13.55
CA MET A 62 8.31 2.66 -14.34
C MET A 62 6.82 2.64 -13.97
N ASP A 63 5.98 2.16 -14.89
CA ASP A 63 4.59 1.80 -14.60
C ASP A 63 4.54 0.36 -14.08
N VAL A 64 4.12 0.22 -12.81
CA VAL A 64 4.03 -1.07 -12.12
C VAL A 64 2.92 -1.97 -12.67
N SER A 65 1.94 -1.43 -13.41
CA SER A 65 0.85 -2.20 -14.01
C SER A 65 1.27 -2.97 -15.26
N VAL A 66 2.42 -2.65 -15.84
CA VAL A 66 2.98 -3.30 -17.02
C VAL A 66 3.94 -4.41 -16.59
N LYS A 67 3.59 -5.67 -16.90
CA LYS A 67 4.39 -6.85 -16.52
C LYS A 67 5.81 -6.80 -17.07
N GLU A 68 5.96 -6.33 -18.31
CA GLU A 68 7.26 -6.23 -19.01
C GLU A 68 8.26 -5.34 -18.27
N ASN A 69 7.77 -4.24 -17.67
CA ASN A 69 8.62 -3.36 -16.85
C ASN A 69 9.23 -4.10 -15.65
N TRP A 70 8.50 -5.04 -15.07
CA TRP A 70 9.03 -5.88 -13.99
C TRP A 70 10.08 -6.86 -14.45
N LEU A 71 9.93 -7.44 -15.64
CA LEU A 71 10.94 -8.32 -16.24
C LEU A 71 12.23 -7.53 -16.52
N ASN A 72 12.12 -6.38 -17.16
CA ASN A 72 13.25 -5.47 -17.43
C ASN A 72 13.94 -5.02 -16.12
N PHE A 73 13.16 -4.72 -15.07
CA PHE A 73 13.71 -4.35 -13.77
C PHE A 73 14.45 -5.51 -13.11
N ALA A 74 13.90 -6.73 -13.19
CA ALA A 74 14.58 -7.91 -12.65
C ALA A 74 15.90 -8.21 -13.37
N ASP A 75 15.94 -8.01 -14.69
CA ASP A 75 17.18 -8.19 -15.48
C ASP A 75 18.19 -7.08 -15.17
N PHE A 76 17.75 -5.85 -14.96
CA PHE A 76 18.59 -4.76 -14.45
C PHE A 76 19.21 -5.13 -13.09
N LEU A 77 18.42 -5.65 -12.14
CA LEU A 77 18.94 -6.06 -10.83
C LEU A 77 19.98 -7.18 -10.94
N LYS A 78 19.74 -8.19 -11.79
CA LYS A 78 20.69 -9.30 -12.03
C LYS A 78 21.99 -8.80 -12.67
N SER A 79 21.90 -7.98 -13.72
CA SER A 79 23.06 -7.45 -14.45
C SER A 79 23.95 -6.56 -13.58
N ASN A 80 23.38 -5.96 -12.53
CA ASN A 80 24.12 -5.15 -11.55
C ASN A 80 24.41 -5.93 -10.24
N GLU A 81 24.21 -7.24 -10.22
CA GLU A 81 24.46 -8.12 -9.06
C GLU A 81 23.77 -7.66 -7.76
N VAL A 82 22.57 -7.04 -7.89
CA VAL A 82 21.83 -6.50 -6.76
C VAL A 82 21.08 -7.61 -6.04
N CYS A 83 21.49 -7.88 -4.81
CA CYS A 83 20.79 -8.80 -3.90
C CYS A 83 19.69 -8.04 -3.13
N VAL A 84 18.44 -8.40 -3.33
CA VAL A 84 17.29 -7.77 -2.69
C VAL A 84 17.03 -8.40 -1.31
N ASP A 85 16.77 -7.60 -0.29
CA ASP A 85 16.36 -8.10 1.03
C ASP A 85 14.85 -7.95 1.26
N ILE A 86 14.26 -6.85 0.78
CA ILE A 86 12.86 -6.51 1.09
C ILE A 86 12.18 -5.94 -0.15
N LEU A 87 10.97 -6.43 -0.43
CA LEU A 87 10.05 -5.86 -1.42
C LEU A 87 8.85 -5.25 -0.69
N ILE A 88 8.59 -3.95 -0.92
CA ILE A 88 7.44 -3.23 -0.37
C ILE A 88 6.56 -2.74 -1.51
N ASN A 89 5.45 -3.40 -1.74
CA ASN A 89 4.44 -3.04 -2.72
C ASN A 89 3.48 -2.00 -2.12
N CYS A 90 3.75 -0.72 -2.36
CA CYS A 90 2.98 0.41 -1.81
C CYS A 90 2.26 1.23 -2.90
N ALA A 91 2.58 1.03 -4.17
CA ALA A 91 1.84 1.67 -5.27
C ALA A 91 0.35 1.29 -5.22
N GLY A 92 -0.50 2.27 -5.46
CA GLY A 92 -1.94 2.06 -5.48
C GLY A 92 -2.69 3.34 -5.83
N ILE A 93 -3.92 3.17 -6.29
CA ILE A 93 -4.86 4.25 -6.60
C ILE A 93 -6.16 4.05 -5.84
N LEU A 94 -6.87 5.14 -5.63
CA LEU A 94 -8.26 5.16 -5.17
C LEU A 94 -9.07 5.84 -6.29
N PRO A 95 -9.93 5.10 -7.00
CA PRO A 95 -10.88 5.68 -7.96
C PRO A 95 -11.79 6.72 -7.30
N LYS A 96 -12.47 7.54 -8.09
CA LYS A 96 -13.47 8.46 -7.56
C LYS A 96 -14.55 7.70 -6.79
N PHE A 97 -15.07 8.33 -5.74
CA PHE A 97 -16.21 7.78 -5.01
C PHE A 97 -17.46 7.82 -5.88
N ALA A 98 -17.98 6.65 -6.23
CA ALA A 98 -19.16 6.54 -7.07
C ALA A 98 -19.93 5.25 -6.78
N THR A 99 -21.23 5.23 -7.14
CA THR A 99 -22.04 4.00 -7.11
C THR A 99 -21.63 3.07 -8.25
N LEU A 100 -22.03 1.81 -8.19
CA LEU A 100 -21.79 0.84 -9.26
C LEU A 100 -22.29 1.34 -10.63
N GLN A 101 -23.47 2.00 -10.65
CA GLN A 101 -24.08 2.52 -11.87
C GLN A 101 -23.32 3.71 -12.49
N ASN A 102 -22.58 4.46 -11.66
CA ASN A 102 -21.88 5.67 -12.06
C ASN A 102 -20.37 5.48 -12.15
N THR A 103 -19.89 4.23 -12.10
CA THR A 103 -18.46 3.90 -12.22
C THR A 103 -18.23 3.17 -13.54
N GLU A 104 -17.36 3.71 -14.37
CA GLU A 104 -16.98 3.08 -15.65
C GLU A 104 -16.20 1.77 -15.41
N ILE A 105 -16.36 0.82 -16.33
CA ILE A 105 -15.70 -0.51 -16.24
C ILE A 105 -14.18 -0.36 -16.19
N GLU A 106 -13.62 0.57 -16.93
CA GLU A 106 -12.19 0.87 -17.01
C GLU A 106 -11.60 1.30 -15.66
N GLU A 107 -12.40 1.94 -14.79
CA GLU A 107 -11.95 2.29 -13.44
C GLU A 107 -11.82 1.03 -12.54
N TYR A 108 -12.68 0.02 -12.72
CA TYR A 108 -12.53 -1.27 -12.04
C TYR A 108 -11.30 -2.01 -12.52
N GLU A 109 -11.10 -2.09 -13.85
CA GLU A 109 -9.93 -2.74 -14.47
C GLU A 109 -8.64 -2.05 -14.02
N ARG A 110 -8.61 -0.73 -14.04
CA ARG A 110 -7.46 0.07 -13.59
C ARG A 110 -7.16 -0.14 -12.11
N ALA A 111 -8.19 -0.17 -11.26
CA ALA A 111 -8.01 -0.45 -9.83
C ALA A 111 -7.43 -1.85 -9.59
N LEU A 112 -7.92 -2.87 -10.28
CA LEU A 112 -7.40 -4.24 -10.21
C LEU A 112 -5.98 -4.34 -10.76
N SER A 113 -5.71 -3.72 -11.90
CA SER A 113 -4.39 -3.73 -12.53
C SER A 113 -3.31 -3.15 -11.61
N ILE A 114 -3.55 -1.96 -11.03
CA ILE A 114 -2.54 -1.27 -10.22
C ILE A 114 -2.50 -1.81 -8.78
N ASN A 115 -3.67 -1.97 -8.11
CA ASN A 115 -3.71 -2.33 -6.70
C ASN A 115 -3.47 -3.82 -6.43
N TYR A 116 -3.69 -4.68 -7.43
CA TYR A 116 -3.57 -6.13 -7.28
C TYR A 116 -2.55 -6.76 -8.23
N LEU A 117 -2.79 -6.73 -9.56
CA LEU A 117 -1.92 -7.43 -10.51
C LEU A 117 -0.49 -6.92 -10.48
N ALA A 118 -0.26 -5.61 -10.37
CA ALA A 118 1.07 -5.04 -10.23
C ALA A 118 1.84 -5.63 -9.04
N GLN A 119 1.18 -5.83 -7.89
CA GLN A 119 1.80 -6.44 -6.72
C GLN A 119 2.04 -7.95 -6.91
N VAL A 120 1.18 -8.63 -7.67
CA VAL A 120 1.38 -10.05 -8.05
C VAL A 120 2.60 -10.18 -8.95
N TYR A 121 2.74 -9.31 -9.97
CA TYR A 121 3.93 -9.28 -10.85
C TYR A 121 5.20 -9.05 -10.04
N ALA A 122 5.20 -8.03 -9.18
CA ALA A 122 6.33 -7.76 -8.28
C ALA A 122 6.70 -8.98 -7.44
N CYS A 123 5.72 -9.57 -6.74
CA CYS A 123 5.95 -10.75 -5.90
C CYS A 123 6.52 -11.92 -6.70
N LYS A 124 5.92 -12.25 -7.87
CA LYS A 124 6.32 -13.41 -8.67
C LYS A 124 7.70 -13.26 -9.30
N ILE A 125 7.99 -12.05 -9.83
CA ILE A 125 9.21 -11.80 -10.61
C ILE A 125 10.40 -11.51 -9.67
N ILE A 126 10.17 -10.78 -8.56
CA ILE A 126 11.27 -10.39 -7.65
C ILE A 126 11.55 -11.45 -6.58
N LEU A 127 10.60 -12.31 -6.22
CA LEU A 127 10.81 -13.35 -5.20
C LEU A 127 12.10 -14.17 -5.37
N PRO A 128 12.50 -14.64 -6.59
CA PRO A 128 13.74 -15.37 -6.79
C PRO A 128 15.01 -14.57 -6.48
N LEU A 129 14.92 -13.23 -6.46
CA LEU A 129 16.04 -12.32 -6.19
C LEU A 129 16.10 -11.88 -4.72
N ILE A 130 15.11 -12.28 -3.90
CA ILE A 130 15.07 -11.90 -2.48
C ILE A 130 15.90 -12.90 -1.67
N ASN A 131 16.83 -12.37 -0.90
CA ASN A 131 17.66 -13.14 0.02
C ASN A 131 16.83 -13.98 1.00
N ASN A 132 17.31 -15.17 1.33
CA ASN A 132 16.72 -16.00 2.38
C ASN A 132 16.65 -15.23 3.70
N GLY A 133 15.49 -15.27 4.34
CA GLY A 133 15.21 -14.48 5.53
C GLY A 133 14.75 -13.05 5.26
N GLY A 134 14.61 -12.66 4.00
CA GLY A 134 14.05 -11.37 3.60
C GLY A 134 12.56 -11.19 3.89
N ALA A 135 11.92 -10.21 3.22
CA ALA A 135 10.50 -9.93 3.42
C ALA A 135 9.81 -9.38 2.16
N ILE A 136 8.53 -9.72 2.02
CA ILE A 136 7.57 -9.08 1.10
C ILE A 136 6.50 -8.39 1.94
N VAL A 137 6.20 -7.14 1.61
CA VAL A 137 5.19 -6.32 2.30
C VAL A 137 4.22 -5.76 1.26
N ASN A 138 2.97 -6.18 1.31
CA ASN A 138 1.93 -5.71 0.41
C ASN A 138 0.98 -4.75 1.13
N ILE A 139 0.85 -3.52 0.61
CA ILE A 139 -0.01 -2.50 1.20
C ILE A 139 -1.43 -2.67 0.67
N ALA A 140 -2.28 -3.22 1.53
CA ALA A 140 -3.72 -3.32 1.37
C ALA A 140 -4.44 -2.11 1.98
N SER A 141 -5.66 -2.28 2.46
CA SER A 141 -6.48 -1.25 3.10
C SER A 141 -7.38 -1.85 4.16
N ALA A 142 -7.85 -1.06 5.11
CA ALA A 142 -8.91 -1.44 6.03
C ALA A 142 -10.21 -1.79 5.29
N SER A 143 -10.43 -1.25 4.09
CA SER A 143 -11.56 -1.64 3.22
C SER A 143 -11.54 -3.13 2.83
N ALA A 144 -10.36 -3.76 2.81
CA ALA A 144 -10.25 -5.21 2.62
C ALA A 144 -10.83 -6.02 3.81
N LEU A 145 -10.95 -5.40 4.97
CA LEU A 145 -11.43 -6.03 6.20
C LEU A 145 -12.88 -5.68 6.53
N CYS A 146 -13.38 -4.59 5.97
CA CYS A 146 -14.76 -4.14 6.12
C CYS A 146 -15.15 -3.35 4.85
N PRO A 147 -16.00 -3.93 3.97
CA PRO A 147 -16.45 -3.24 2.77
C PRO A 147 -17.42 -2.11 3.11
N PHE A 148 -17.38 -1.04 2.33
CA PHE A 148 -18.35 0.05 2.40
C PHE A 148 -18.67 0.60 1.02
N SER A 149 -19.77 1.34 0.91
CA SER A 149 -20.30 1.84 -0.36
C SER A 149 -19.37 2.84 -1.05
N LEU A 150 -19.58 3.10 -2.33
CA LEU A 150 -18.91 4.05 -3.22
C LEU A 150 -17.46 3.75 -3.57
N VAL A 151 -16.89 2.67 -3.07
CA VAL A 151 -15.50 2.25 -3.30
C VAL A 151 -15.39 0.76 -3.65
N SER A 152 -16.40 0.22 -4.34
CA SER A 152 -16.51 -1.21 -4.62
C SER A 152 -15.28 -1.77 -5.36
N GLY A 153 -14.81 -1.12 -6.42
CA GLY A 153 -13.63 -1.52 -7.18
C GLY A 153 -12.34 -1.44 -6.34
N TYR A 154 -12.19 -0.38 -5.56
CA TYR A 154 -11.07 -0.25 -4.63
C TYR A 154 -11.08 -1.35 -3.56
N THR A 155 -12.24 -1.55 -2.91
CA THR A 155 -12.43 -2.59 -1.90
C THR A 155 -12.12 -3.98 -2.47
N ALA A 156 -12.65 -4.31 -3.65
CA ALA A 156 -12.36 -5.57 -4.32
C ALA A 156 -10.86 -5.76 -4.56
N SER A 157 -10.18 -4.76 -5.14
CA SER A 157 -8.74 -4.83 -5.41
C SER A 157 -7.89 -4.97 -4.15
N LYS A 158 -8.24 -4.25 -3.05
CA LYS A 158 -7.53 -4.33 -1.77
C LYS A 158 -7.84 -5.61 -1.00
N SER A 159 -9.02 -6.19 -1.17
CA SER A 159 -9.36 -7.52 -0.66
C SER A 159 -8.59 -8.63 -1.40
N ALA A 160 -8.47 -8.50 -2.73
CA ALA A 160 -7.70 -9.42 -3.54
C ALA A 160 -6.24 -9.49 -3.09
N ILE A 161 -5.56 -8.34 -2.94
CA ILE A 161 -4.15 -8.34 -2.51
C ILE A 161 -3.98 -8.77 -1.05
N HIS A 162 -4.96 -8.47 -0.16
CA HIS A 162 -4.93 -8.96 1.21
C HIS A 162 -4.95 -10.49 1.25
N ASN A 163 -5.93 -11.12 0.59
CA ASN A 163 -6.08 -12.57 0.59
C ASN A 163 -4.92 -13.27 -0.16
N PHE A 164 -4.48 -12.73 -1.31
CA PHE A 164 -3.28 -13.20 -1.99
C PHE A 164 -2.07 -13.22 -1.05
N SER A 165 -1.82 -12.12 -0.33
CA SER A 165 -0.70 -12.03 0.61
C SER A 165 -0.79 -13.06 1.74
N MET A 166 -2.00 -13.32 2.24
CA MET A 166 -2.22 -14.31 3.30
C MET A 166 -2.03 -15.75 2.78
N SER A 167 -2.35 -16.02 1.51
CA SER A 167 -2.12 -17.30 0.87
C SER A 167 -0.64 -17.56 0.64
N ILE A 168 0.07 -16.65 -0.04
CA ILE A 168 1.50 -16.82 -0.31
C ILE A 168 2.36 -16.83 0.96
N ALA A 169 1.88 -16.23 2.06
CA ALA A 169 2.53 -16.32 3.38
C ALA A 169 2.50 -17.73 3.98
N GLN A 170 1.73 -18.64 3.42
CA GLN A 170 1.68 -20.06 3.79
C GLN A 170 2.55 -20.92 2.86
N GLU A 171 2.64 -20.51 1.60
CA GLU A 171 3.41 -21.21 0.57
C GLU A 171 4.92 -20.96 0.70
N ILE A 172 5.31 -19.67 0.88
CA ILE A 172 6.71 -19.25 0.87
C ILE A 172 7.31 -19.41 2.28
N LYS A 173 8.41 -20.15 2.38
CA LYS A 173 9.14 -20.39 3.65
C LYS A 173 10.44 -19.60 3.74
N SER A 174 11.03 -19.21 2.61
CA SER A 174 12.32 -18.50 2.52
C SER A 174 12.25 -17.04 2.98
N VAL A 175 11.10 -16.37 2.75
CA VAL A 175 10.88 -14.96 3.13
C VAL A 175 9.60 -14.80 3.94
N SER A 176 9.51 -13.74 4.74
CA SER A 176 8.26 -13.42 5.43
C SER A 176 7.36 -12.57 4.55
N VAL A 177 6.07 -12.89 4.50
CA VAL A 177 5.08 -12.08 3.78
C VAL A 177 4.15 -11.38 4.78
N SER A 178 3.93 -10.09 4.57
CA SER A 178 3.05 -9.25 5.38
C SER A 178 1.99 -8.57 4.51
N SER A 179 0.73 -8.68 4.89
CA SER A 179 -0.34 -7.83 4.38
C SER A 179 -0.61 -6.69 5.34
N VAL A 180 -0.55 -5.45 4.86
CA VAL A 180 -0.74 -4.24 5.67
C VAL A 180 -2.07 -3.59 5.32
N CYS A 181 -3.06 -3.70 6.20
CA CYS A 181 -4.37 -3.08 6.05
C CYS A 181 -4.35 -1.70 6.74
N CYS A 182 -4.09 -0.66 5.95
CA CYS A 182 -4.09 0.71 6.45
C CYS A 182 -5.51 1.25 6.59
N GLY A 183 -5.81 1.94 7.70
CA GLY A 183 -6.92 2.86 7.81
C GLY A 183 -6.68 4.14 7.00
N PHE A 184 -7.44 5.20 7.24
CA PHE A 184 -7.20 6.49 6.62
C PHE A 184 -5.85 7.06 7.04
N VAL A 185 -5.04 7.48 6.06
CA VAL A 185 -3.72 8.09 6.26
C VAL A 185 -3.64 9.38 5.45
N LYS A 186 -3.07 10.42 6.03
CA LYS A 186 -2.86 11.73 5.38
C LYS A 186 -1.88 11.58 4.22
N THR A 187 -2.40 11.27 3.02
CA THR A 187 -1.63 11.07 1.79
C THR A 187 -2.35 11.69 0.59
N ASP A 188 -1.65 11.79 -0.51
CA ASP A 188 -2.19 12.32 -1.78
C ASP A 188 -3.23 11.41 -2.46
N ILE A 189 -3.49 10.22 -1.96
CA ILE A 189 -4.41 9.24 -2.58
C ILE A 189 -5.85 9.76 -2.69
N MET A 190 -6.22 10.72 -1.84
CA MET A 190 -7.53 11.35 -1.81
C MET A 190 -7.63 12.61 -2.69
N LYS A 191 -6.55 13.08 -3.30
CA LYS A 191 -6.53 14.37 -4.06
C LYS A 191 -7.49 14.40 -5.24
N ASN A 192 -7.82 13.25 -5.82
CA ASN A 192 -8.72 13.16 -6.98
C ASN A 192 -10.21 13.06 -6.58
N GLN A 193 -10.52 13.14 -5.28
CA GLN A 193 -11.90 13.11 -4.80
C GLN A 193 -12.50 14.51 -4.82
N GLU A 194 -13.70 14.63 -5.39
CA GLU A 194 -14.48 15.86 -5.34
C GLU A 194 -15.10 15.98 -3.94
N MET A 195 -14.44 16.72 -3.06
CA MET A 195 -14.85 16.89 -1.66
C MET A 195 -15.00 18.38 -1.36
N ASN A 196 -16.05 18.72 -0.63
CA ASN A 196 -16.17 20.06 -0.04
C ASN A 196 -15.22 20.22 1.18
N ASP A 197 -15.03 21.45 1.65
CA ASP A 197 -14.12 21.76 2.77
C ASP A 197 -14.46 21.01 4.06
N LYS A 198 -15.75 20.77 4.33
CA LYS A 198 -16.20 20.05 5.53
C LYS A 198 -15.80 18.57 5.46
N GLU A 199 -15.97 17.97 4.30
CA GLU A 199 -15.58 16.57 4.01
C GLU A 199 -14.06 16.39 4.13
N ALA A 200 -13.31 17.30 3.50
CA ALA A 200 -11.85 17.27 3.56
C ALA A 200 -11.34 17.41 5.01
N ARG A 201 -11.94 18.30 5.82
CA ARG A 201 -11.60 18.48 7.24
C ARG A 201 -11.93 17.23 8.05
N LEU A 202 -13.10 16.61 7.83
CA LEU A 202 -13.52 15.41 8.55
C LEU A 202 -12.57 14.24 8.28
N ILE A 203 -12.28 13.96 7.01
CA ILE A 203 -11.34 12.90 6.61
C ILE A 203 -9.95 13.18 7.18
N LYS A 204 -9.48 14.43 7.09
CA LYS A 204 -8.18 14.83 7.65
C LYS A 204 -8.12 14.63 9.17
N HIS A 205 -9.24 14.86 9.89
CA HIS A 205 -9.32 14.68 11.33
C HIS A 205 -9.17 13.20 11.73
N PHE A 206 -9.83 12.30 11.01
CA PHE A 206 -9.74 10.85 11.27
C PHE A 206 -8.52 10.18 10.66
N SER A 207 -7.81 10.84 9.74
CA SER A 207 -6.63 10.28 9.09
C SER A 207 -5.43 10.26 10.02
N ALA A 208 -4.79 9.09 10.10
CA ALA A 208 -3.54 8.92 10.82
C ALA A 208 -2.40 9.69 10.14
N ASP A 209 -1.45 10.09 10.93
CA ASP A 209 -0.20 10.69 10.46
C ASP A 209 0.63 9.66 9.66
N CYS A 210 1.22 10.12 8.53
CA CYS A 210 1.96 9.26 7.62
C CYS A 210 3.23 8.72 8.26
N GLU A 211 3.99 9.55 8.98
CA GLU A 211 5.21 9.16 9.66
C GLU A 211 4.96 8.10 10.73
N LYS A 212 3.96 8.35 11.59
CA LYS A 212 3.57 7.39 12.64
C LYS A 212 3.07 6.08 12.05
N THR A 213 2.37 6.14 10.92
CA THR A 213 1.88 4.95 10.21
C THR A 213 3.04 4.13 9.64
N ALA A 214 3.99 4.75 8.94
CA ALA A 214 5.17 4.09 8.40
C ALA A 214 6.01 3.45 9.53
N LYS A 215 6.24 4.16 10.63
CA LYS A 215 6.95 3.64 11.82
C LYS A 215 6.24 2.41 12.42
N LYS A 216 4.89 2.43 12.49
CA LYS A 216 4.10 1.28 12.96
C LYS A 216 4.22 0.09 12.01
N ILE A 217 4.15 0.32 10.69
CA ILE A 217 4.34 -0.71 9.66
C ILE A 217 5.71 -1.37 9.84
N LEU A 218 6.80 -0.59 9.79
CA LEU A 218 8.16 -1.10 9.91
C LEU A 218 8.37 -1.90 11.21
N ARG A 219 7.86 -1.40 12.35
CA ARG A 219 7.93 -2.12 13.63
C ARG A 219 7.24 -3.48 13.59
N ARG A 220 6.12 -3.60 12.88
CA ARG A 220 5.37 -4.87 12.75
C ARG A 220 6.02 -5.80 11.74
N VAL A 221 6.53 -5.28 10.62
CA VAL A 221 7.32 -6.02 9.63
C VAL A 221 8.59 -6.59 10.28
N LYS A 222 9.31 -5.79 11.08
CA LYS A 222 10.47 -6.26 11.88
C LYS A 222 10.14 -7.48 12.74
N ARG A 223 8.90 -7.56 13.24
CA ARG A 223 8.38 -8.70 14.03
C ARG A 223 7.78 -9.81 13.16
N ARG A 224 7.89 -9.73 11.84
CA ARG A 224 7.38 -10.69 10.86
C ARG A 224 5.89 -11.00 11.00
N LYS A 225 5.08 -9.99 11.33
CA LYS A 225 3.63 -10.14 11.45
C LYS A 225 3.00 -10.30 10.07
N LYS A 226 2.31 -11.42 9.83
CA LYS A 226 1.64 -11.72 8.54
C LYS A 226 0.51 -10.74 8.23
N ARG A 227 -0.31 -10.38 9.23
CA ARG A 227 -1.38 -9.39 9.13
C ARG A 227 -1.07 -8.18 10.01
N ILE A 228 -1.05 -7.00 9.41
CA ILE A 228 -0.79 -5.73 10.08
C ILE A 228 -1.97 -4.81 9.83
N VAL A 229 -2.59 -4.28 10.88
CA VAL A 229 -3.63 -3.26 10.79
C VAL A 229 -3.09 -1.98 11.40
N THR A 230 -3.30 -0.84 10.72
CA THR A 230 -2.90 0.48 11.21
C THR A 230 -4.10 1.42 11.26
N GLY A 231 -3.98 2.50 12.03
CA GLY A 231 -5.10 3.42 12.30
C GLY A 231 -6.06 2.88 13.37
N PHE A 232 -6.69 3.80 14.11
CA PHE A 232 -7.76 3.43 15.04
C PHE A 232 -8.99 2.95 14.26
N ASP A 233 -9.34 3.68 13.22
CA ASP A 233 -10.40 3.36 12.26
C ASP A 233 -10.24 1.96 11.66
N GLY A 234 -9.04 1.61 11.20
CA GLY A 234 -8.77 0.28 10.65
C GLY A 234 -8.97 -0.86 11.67
N HIS A 235 -8.53 -0.66 12.92
CA HIS A 235 -8.76 -1.62 13.99
C HIS A 235 -10.24 -1.70 14.36
N PHE A 236 -10.91 -0.56 14.51
CA PHE A 236 -12.33 -0.48 14.85
C PHE A 236 -13.20 -1.16 13.78
N MET A 237 -13.02 -0.80 12.50
CA MET A 237 -13.73 -1.38 11.37
C MET A 237 -13.52 -2.90 11.28
N SER A 238 -12.28 -3.35 11.43
CA SER A 238 -11.94 -4.79 11.40
C SER A 238 -12.62 -5.56 12.56
N PHE A 239 -12.65 -4.98 13.76
CA PHE A 239 -13.30 -5.60 14.91
C PHE A 239 -14.83 -5.62 14.75
N MET A 240 -15.42 -4.47 14.43
CA MET A 240 -16.87 -4.33 14.28
C MET A 240 -17.42 -5.23 13.17
N TYR A 241 -16.75 -5.29 12.02
CA TYR A 241 -17.21 -6.14 10.93
C TYR A 241 -17.12 -7.63 11.27
N ARG A 242 -16.10 -8.02 12.03
CA ARG A 242 -15.97 -9.42 12.49
C ARG A 242 -17.03 -9.80 13.52
N ALA A 243 -17.36 -8.89 14.46
CA ALA A 243 -18.35 -9.14 15.50
C ALA A 243 -19.79 -8.97 14.99
N PHE A 244 -20.02 -7.98 14.11
CA PHE A 244 -21.35 -7.59 13.64
C PHE A 244 -21.39 -7.40 12.12
N PRO A 245 -21.20 -8.46 11.29
CA PRO A 245 -21.00 -8.34 9.85
C PRO A 245 -22.19 -7.74 9.10
N LYS A 246 -23.42 -7.99 9.57
CA LYS A 246 -24.64 -7.44 8.95
C LYS A 246 -24.90 -5.97 9.34
N PHE A 247 -24.49 -5.56 10.52
CA PHE A 247 -24.74 -4.22 11.06
C PHE A 247 -23.66 -3.22 10.61
N THR A 248 -22.40 -3.60 10.63
CA THR A 248 -21.28 -2.67 10.45
C THR A 248 -21.29 -1.93 9.11
N PRO A 249 -21.51 -2.57 7.93
CA PRO A 249 -21.56 -1.84 6.67
C PRO A 249 -22.71 -0.84 6.61
N LYS A 250 -23.87 -1.21 7.16
CA LYS A 250 -25.05 -0.33 7.24
C LYS A 250 -24.78 0.87 8.14
N PHE A 251 -24.15 0.64 9.30
CA PHE A 251 -23.79 1.69 10.25
C PHE A 251 -22.77 2.66 9.63
N ILE A 252 -21.72 2.15 8.97
CA ILE A 252 -20.72 2.99 8.31
C ILE A 252 -21.37 3.83 7.20
N SER A 253 -22.17 3.22 6.34
CA SER A 253 -22.89 3.93 5.27
C SER A 253 -23.84 4.99 5.83
N TRP A 254 -24.59 4.67 6.90
CA TRP A 254 -25.44 5.63 7.59
C TRP A 254 -24.66 6.78 8.20
N PHE A 255 -23.57 6.47 8.92
CA PHE A 255 -22.68 7.48 9.53
C PHE A 255 -22.08 8.41 8.48
N LEU A 256 -21.59 7.88 7.38
CA LEU A 256 -21.03 8.65 6.28
C LEU A 256 -22.08 9.57 5.64
N ARG A 257 -23.30 9.09 5.42
CA ARG A 257 -24.41 9.93 4.91
C ARG A 257 -24.78 11.04 5.90
N LYS A 258 -24.92 10.71 7.20
CA LYS A 258 -25.34 11.68 8.23
C LYS A 258 -24.24 12.68 8.57
N SER A 259 -22.97 12.37 8.30
CA SER A 259 -21.86 13.32 8.49
C SER A 259 -21.87 14.49 7.51
N GLY A 260 -22.86 14.54 6.59
CA GLY A 260 -23.02 15.61 5.60
C GLY A 260 -21.99 15.52 4.46
N LEU A 261 -21.48 14.33 4.22
CA LEU A 261 -20.68 14.01 3.05
C LEU A 261 -21.61 13.90 1.85
N ASN A 262 -21.70 14.95 1.02
CA ASN A 262 -22.56 14.99 -0.17
C ASN A 262 -22.26 13.88 -1.16
N ILE A 263 -21.03 13.38 -1.17
CA ILE A 263 -20.57 12.21 -1.92
C ILE A 263 -21.48 10.97 -1.69
N PHE A 264 -22.14 10.87 -0.53
CA PHE A 264 -23.01 9.74 -0.17
C PHE A 264 -24.51 10.02 -0.37
N ASN A 265 -24.87 11.19 -0.89
CA ASN A 265 -26.27 11.60 -1.07
C ASN A 265 -26.75 11.50 -2.53
N ASN A 266 -25.90 11.10 -3.47
CA ASN A 266 -26.23 10.87 -4.89
C ASN A 266 -26.43 9.39 -5.18
#